data_ef459c6fc9e77654115362eb6975f233
#
_entry.id   ef459c6fc9e77654115362eb6975f233
#
_cell.length_a   1.000
_cell.length_b   1.000
_cell.length_c   1.000
_cell.angle_alpha   90.00
_cell.angle_beta   90.00
_cell.angle_gamma   90.00
#
_symmetry.space_group_name_H-M   'P 1'
#
loop_
_entity.id
_entity.type
_entity.pdbx_description
1 polymer ?
#
loop_
_entity_poly.entity_id
_entity_poly.type
_entity_poly.pdbx_seq_one_letter_code
_entity_poly.pdbx_strand_id
1 'polypeptide(L)'
;CEITDIYAFNIPVSRAFMHLDTVFTQIDVDKFTIHPGIMGTLQVFRLTKGAAEGEIKIEELNDTLEHILEKATGVDAIKLIKCGGGDPVAAAREQWNDGSNTLAVAPGKICVYQRNSVTNDVLYKEGLDLIVVPSAELSRGRGGPRCMSMPFEREDI
;
A
#
# COMPACT_ATOMS: atom_id res chain seq x y z
N CYS A 1 -15.70 -8.80 12.48
CA CYS A 1 -15.32 -7.39 12.26
C CYS A 1 -16.40 -6.72 11.42
N GLU A 2 -16.96 -5.59 11.86
CA GLU A 2 -17.94 -4.84 11.10
C GLU A 2 -17.24 -3.71 10.34
N ILE A 3 -17.33 -3.73 9.01
CA ILE A 3 -16.80 -2.64 8.17
C ILE A 3 -17.79 -1.48 8.24
N THR A 4 -17.34 -0.34 8.76
CA THR A 4 -18.14 0.88 8.90
C THR A 4 -17.83 1.89 7.81
N ASP A 5 -16.59 1.90 7.35
CA ASP A 5 -16.04 2.87 6.40
C ASP A 5 -15.24 2.18 5.29
N ILE A 6 -15.41 2.62 4.06
CA ILE A 6 -14.63 2.21 2.91
C ILE A 6 -14.05 3.47 2.25
N TYR A 7 -12.75 3.48 2.03
CA TYR A 7 -12.06 4.56 1.31
C TYR A 7 -11.71 4.08 -0.10
N ALA A 8 -12.36 4.65 -1.10
CA ALA A 8 -12.15 4.33 -2.50
C ALA A 8 -11.20 5.36 -3.13
N PHE A 9 -10.04 4.89 -3.58
CA PHE A 9 -9.01 5.70 -4.20
C PHE A 9 -9.12 5.61 -5.72
N ASN A 10 -9.31 6.75 -6.39
CA ASN A 10 -9.28 6.81 -7.85
C ASN A 10 -7.83 6.94 -8.33
N ILE A 11 -7.17 5.80 -8.51
CA ILE A 11 -5.78 5.76 -9.01
C ILE A 11 -5.75 6.03 -10.52
N PRO A 12 -4.68 6.67 -11.05
CA PRO A 12 -4.56 6.92 -12.48
C PRO A 12 -4.62 5.63 -13.30
N VAL A 13 -5.33 5.68 -14.43
CA VAL A 13 -5.39 4.55 -15.36
C VAL A 13 -4.03 4.39 -16.04
N SER A 14 -3.29 3.37 -15.63
CA SER A 14 -1.97 3.06 -16.16
C SER A 14 -1.75 1.55 -16.16
N ARG A 15 -1.04 1.05 -17.17
CA ARG A 15 -0.64 -0.35 -17.23
C ARG A 15 0.25 -0.78 -16.05
N ALA A 16 0.97 0.16 -15.46
CA ALA A 16 1.82 -0.06 -14.29
C ALA A 16 1.01 -0.12 -12.97
N PHE A 17 -0.23 0.38 -12.96
CA PHE A 17 -1.06 0.52 -11.76
C PHE A 17 -2.29 -0.40 -11.83
N MET A 18 -2.06 -1.69 -12.05
CA MET A 18 -3.16 -2.66 -12.25
C MET A 18 -4.06 -2.82 -11.03
N HIS A 19 -3.49 -2.76 -9.82
CA HIS A 19 -4.19 -2.91 -8.56
C HIS A 19 -3.68 -1.90 -7.55
N LEU A 20 -4.50 -1.56 -6.55
CA LEU A 20 -4.12 -0.61 -5.51
C LEU A 20 -2.86 -1.07 -4.75
N ASP A 21 -2.76 -2.34 -4.41
CA ASP A 21 -1.64 -2.93 -3.66
C ASP A 21 -0.30 -2.97 -4.43
N THR A 22 -0.32 -2.72 -5.74
CA THR A 22 0.92 -2.53 -6.51
C THR A 22 1.51 -1.13 -6.39
N VAL A 23 0.72 -0.16 -5.95
CA VAL A 23 1.11 1.25 -5.82
C VAL A 23 1.00 1.79 -4.41
N PHE A 24 0.29 1.07 -3.53
CA PHE A 24 0.00 1.50 -2.16
C PHE A 24 -0.25 0.30 -1.25
N THR A 25 0.52 0.16 -0.18
CA THR A 25 0.36 -0.95 0.79
C THR A 25 0.70 -0.49 2.20
N GLN A 26 -0.15 -0.82 3.17
CA GLN A 26 0.17 -0.63 4.59
C GLN A 26 1.20 -1.66 5.04
N ILE A 27 2.24 -1.20 5.74
CA ILE A 27 3.40 -2.00 6.14
C ILE A 27 3.69 -1.94 7.64
N ASP A 28 3.13 -0.95 8.32
CA ASP A 28 3.20 -0.77 9.77
C ASP A 28 1.91 -0.09 10.24
N VAL A 29 1.74 0.15 11.51
CA VAL A 29 0.60 0.86 12.08
C VAL A 29 0.45 2.25 11.46
N ASP A 30 1.57 2.95 11.27
CA ASP A 30 1.67 4.33 10.80
C ASP A 30 2.41 4.49 9.46
N LYS A 31 2.85 3.39 8.81
CA LYS A 31 3.68 3.46 7.60
C LYS A 31 3.03 2.75 6.41
N PHE A 32 3.16 3.39 5.25
CA PHE A 32 2.70 2.86 3.97
C PHE A 32 3.78 2.98 2.91
N THR A 33 3.91 1.97 2.06
CA THR A 33 4.64 2.11 0.80
C THR A 33 3.76 2.76 -0.24
N ILE A 34 4.33 3.66 -1.02
CA ILE A 34 3.62 4.37 -2.08
C ILE A 34 4.48 4.50 -3.33
N HIS A 35 3.88 4.30 -4.51
CA HIS A 35 4.54 4.66 -5.76
C HIS A 35 4.47 6.17 -6.00
N PRO A 36 5.59 6.84 -6.35
CA PRO A 36 5.59 8.29 -6.56
C PRO A 36 4.57 8.79 -7.58
N GLY A 37 4.22 7.97 -8.56
CA GLY A 37 3.25 8.31 -9.61
C GLY A 37 1.81 8.49 -9.17
N ILE A 38 1.46 8.08 -7.94
CA ILE A 38 0.13 8.34 -7.35
C ILE A 38 0.16 9.43 -6.27
N MET A 39 1.34 10.02 -6.01
CA MET A 39 1.45 11.18 -5.12
C MET A 39 0.96 12.43 -5.85
N GLY A 40 0.02 13.12 -5.27
CA GLY A 40 -0.58 14.33 -5.82
C GLY A 40 -2.07 14.41 -5.48
N THR A 41 -2.85 15.06 -6.31
CA THR A 41 -4.31 15.11 -6.15
C THR A 41 -4.95 13.77 -6.47
N LEU A 42 -4.98 12.87 -5.49
CA LEU A 42 -5.78 11.66 -5.56
C LEU A 42 -7.22 12.00 -5.18
N GLN A 43 -8.15 11.67 -6.07
CA GLN A 43 -9.57 11.71 -5.73
C GLN A 43 -9.89 10.51 -4.82
N VAL A 44 -10.37 10.80 -3.62
CA VAL A 44 -10.71 9.78 -2.63
C VAL A 44 -12.16 9.96 -2.21
N PHE A 45 -12.90 8.87 -2.18
CA PHE A 45 -14.27 8.83 -1.70
C PHE A 45 -14.37 8.01 -0.43
N ARG A 46 -15.04 8.55 0.57
CA ARG A 46 -15.44 7.80 1.77
C ARG A 46 -16.86 7.30 1.58
N LEU A 47 -17.06 6.00 1.74
CA LEU A 47 -18.35 5.34 1.68
C LEU A 47 -18.73 4.88 3.09
N THR A 48 -19.91 5.25 3.53
CA THR A 48 -20.47 4.84 4.84
C THR A 48 -21.91 4.35 4.68
N LYS A 49 -22.44 3.69 5.70
CA LYS A 49 -23.86 3.31 5.72
C LYS A 49 -24.74 4.57 5.67
N GLY A 50 -25.77 4.57 4.84
CA GLY A 50 -26.81 5.59 4.79
C GLY A 50 -27.84 5.45 5.91
N ALA A 51 -28.88 6.28 5.85
CA ALA A 51 -29.94 6.28 6.86
C ALA A 51 -30.90 5.11 6.71
N ALA A 52 -31.10 4.60 5.49
CA ALA A 52 -31.99 3.47 5.20
C ALA A 52 -31.17 2.20 4.92
N GLU A 53 -31.81 1.04 5.09
CA GLU A 53 -31.20 -0.26 4.76
C GLU A 53 -30.86 -0.33 3.25
N GLY A 54 -29.60 -0.70 2.94
CA GLY A 54 -29.08 -0.75 1.57
C GLY A 54 -28.60 0.59 1.00
N GLU A 55 -28.79 1.69 1.72
CA GLU A 55 -28.30 3.00 1.32
C GLU A 55 -26.81 3.17 1.64
N ILE A 56 -26.06 3.77 0.72
CA ILE A 56 -24.65 4.13 0.89
C ILE A 56 -24.51 5.65 0.75
N LYS A 57 -23.95 6.28 1.76
CA LYS A 57 -23.52 7.68 1.70
C LYS A 57 -22.11 7.73 1.09
N ILE A 58 -21.94 8.56 0.06
CA ILE A 58 -20.65 8.79 -0.60
C ILE A 58 -20.24 10.24 -0.38
N GLU A 59 -19.02 10.43 0.11
CA GLU A 59 -18.43 11.73 0.38
C GLU A 59 -17.07 11.83 -0.30
N GLU A 60 -16.87 12.85 -1.15
CA GLU A 60 -15.58 13.13 -1.73
C GLU A 60 -14.69 13.87 -0.73
N LEU A 61 -13.49 13.36 -0.49
CA LEU A 61 -12.54 13.92 0.46
C LEU A 61 -11.54 14.81 -0.28
N ASN A 62 -11.55 16.11 0.02
CA ASN A 62 -10.62 17.11 -0.52
C ASN A 62 -9.55 17.43 0.53
N ASP A 63 -8.65 16.47 0.78
CA ASP A 63 -7.58 16.59 1.77
C ASP A 63 -6.30 15.92 1.24
N THR A 64 -5.19 16.06 1.93
CA THR A 64 -3.97 15.33 1.60
C THR A 64 -4.12 13.84 1.92
N LEU A 65 -3.37 13.00 1.19
CA LEU A 65 -3.44 11.56 1.41
C LEU A 65 -3.07 11.19 2.85
N GLU A 66 -2.06 11.86 3.41
CA GLU A 66 -1.63 11.65 4.79
C GLU A 66 -2.76 11.93 5.78
N HIS A 67 -3.43 13.08 5.68
CA HIS A 67 -4.53 13.42 6.57
C HIS A 67 -5.76 12.49 6.42
N ILE A 68 -6.03 12.01 5.19
CA ILE A 68 -7.09 11.02 4.97
C ILE A 68 -6.75 9.71 5.68
N LEU A 69 -5.49 9.27 5.57
CA LEU A 69 -5.04 8.04 6.22
C LEU A 69 -4.99 8.16 7.75
N GLU A 70 -4.53 9.31 8.30
CA GLU A 70 -4.55 9.60 9.73
C GLU A 70 -5.97 9.45 10.29
N LYS A 71 -6.96 10.05 9.61
CA LYS A 71 -8.37 9.93 9.99
C LYS A 71 -8.90 8.50 9.85
N ALA A 72 -8.49 7.79 8.79
CA ALA A 72 -8.95 6.43 8.51
C ALA A 72 -8.38 5.39 9.48
N THR A 73 -7.13 5.55 9.90
CA THR A 73 -6.42 4.63 10.79
C THR A 73 -6.49 5.02 12.26
N GLY A 74 -6.81 6.29 12.55
CA GLY A 74 -6.86 6.83 13.91
C GLY A 74 -5.47 7.06 14.53
N VAL A 75 -4.41 7.15 13.71
CA VAL A 75 -3.06 7.48 14.17
C VAL A 75 -2.75 8.97 13.96
N ASP A 76 -1.89 9.54 14.80
CA ASP A 76 -1.60 10.99 14.80
C ASP A 76 -0.73 11.45 13.61
N ALA A 77 0.06 10.55 13.03
CA ALA A 77 0.91 10.88 11.90
C ALA A 77 1.15 9.64 11.02
N ILE A 78 1.02 9.82 9.71
CA ILE A 78 1.27 8.78 8.71
C ILE A 78 2.57 9.06 7.96
N LYS A 79 3.37 8.01 7.75
CA LYS A 79 4.58 8.07 6.95
C LYS A 79 4.41 7.34 5.62
N LEU A 80 4.55 8.09 4.52
CA LEU A 80 4.54 7.54 3.16
C LEU A 80 5.98 7.27 2.68
N ILE A 81 6.32 6.02 2.48
CA ILE A 81 7.65 5.58 2.03
C ILE A 81 7.60 5.33 0.52
N LYS A 82 8.41 6.08 -0.22
CA LYS A 82 8.39 6.05 -1.68
C LYS A 82 9.14 4.83 -2.23
N CYS A 83 8.47 4.04 -3.04
CA CYS A 83 9.10 3.00 -3.87
C CYS A 83 10.20 3.63 -4.73
N GLY A 84 11.37 2.98 -4.80
CA GLY A 84 12.52 3.48 -5.53
C GLY A 84 13.26 4.64 -4.87
N GLY A 85 12.95 4.97 -3.60
CA GLY A 85 13.69 5.96 -2.80
C GLY A 85 13.66 7.40 -3.33
N GLY A 86 12.73 7.72 -4.23
CA GLY A 86 12.63 9.04 -4.87
C GLY A 86 13.39 9.17 -6.20
N ASP A 87 14.15 8.16 -6.62
CA ASP A 87 14.72 8.10 -7.96
C ASP A 87 13.68 7.61 -8.98
N PRO A 88 13.35 8.38 -10.04
CA PRO A 88 12.29 8.02 -10.98
C PRO A 88 12.56 6.72 -11.76
N VAL A 89 13.82 6.44 -12.07
CA VAL A 89 14.22 5.25 -12.83
C VAL A 89 14.10 4.02 -11.94
N ALA A 90 14.61 4.09 -10.71
CA ALA A 90 14.47 3.04 -9.73
C ALA A 90 12.99 2.79 -9.38
N ALA A 91 12.19 3.86 -9.19
CA ALA A 91 10.77 3.75 -8.93
C ALA A 91 10.03 3.03 -10.06
N ALA A 92 10.26 3.40 -11.32
CA ALA A 92 9.63 2.74 -12.47
C ALA A 92 10.07 1.27 -12.59
N ARG A 93 11.35 0.98 -12.43
CA ARG A 93 11.90 -0.39 -12.48
C ARG A 93 11.33 -1.27 -11.36
N GLU A 94 11.35 -0.77 -10.13
CA GLU A 94 10.92 -1.55 -8.97
C GLU A 94 9.39 -1.64 -8.87
N GLN A 95 8.65 -0.69 -9.45
CA GLN A 95 7.21 -0.83 -9.67
C GLN A 95 6.88 -2.07 -10.52
N TRP A 96 7.60 -2.29 -11.63
CA TRP A 96 7.43 -3.50 -12.45
C TRP A 96 7.84 -4.80 -11.75
N ASN A 97 8.61 -4.69 -10.69
CA ASN A 97 9.03 -5.80 -9.83
C ASN A 97 8.20 -5.88 -8.54
N ASP A 98 7.04 -5.24 -8.51
CA ASP A 98 6.13 -5.25 -7.37
C ASP A 98 6.75 -4.70 -6.06
N GLY A 99 7.56 -3.63 -6.16
CA GLY A 99 8.30 -3.06 -5.02
C GLY A 99 7.42 -2.53 -3.90
N SER A 100 6.21 -2.07 -4.21
CA SER A 100 5.21 -1.65 -3.21
C SER A 100 4.28 -2.78 -2.78
N ASN A 101 4.27 -3.93 -3.49
CA ASN A 101 3.41 -5.07 -3.19
C ASN A 101 4.06 -5.99 -2.15
N THR A 102 4.17 -5.50 -0.93
CA THR A 102 4.79 -6.19 0.20
C THR A 102 3.73 -6.89 1.05
N LEU A 103 4.09 -7.97 1.74
CA LEU A 103 3.21 -8.67 2.66
C LEU A 103 3.62 -8.35 4.10
N ALA A 104 2.80 -7.60 4.81
CA ALA A 104 2.97 -7.43 6.25
C ALA A 104 2.52 -8.70 6.99
N VAL A 105 3.45 -9.32 7.72
CA VAL A 105 3.19 -10.50 8.58
C VAL A 105 2.99 -10.10 10.04
N ALA A 106 3.44 -8.90 10.40
CA ALA A 106 3.18 -8.22 11.66
C ALA A 106 3.42 -6.71 11.42
N PRO A 107 2.99 -5.81 12.30
CA PRO A 107 3.35 -4.39 12.24
C PRO A 107 4.87 -4.21 12.11
N GLY A 108 5.30 -3.49 11.09
CA GLY A 108 6.71 -3.24 10.81
C GLY A 108 7.54 -4.43 10.33
N LYS A 109 6.95 -5.63 10.21
CA LYS A 109 7.62 -6.83 9.70
C LYS A 109 7.00 -7.29 8.40
N ILE A 110 7.77 -7.22 7.30
CA ILE A 110 7.25 -7.37 5.94
C ILE A 110 8.08 -8.31 5.07
N CYS A 111 7.39 -9.10 4.22
CA CYS A 111 8.03 -9.86 3.15
C CYS A 111 8.21 -8.98 1.92
N VAL A 112 9.43 -8.99 1.37
CA VAL A 112 9.82 -8.20 0.21
C VAL A 112 10.62 -9.03 -0.79
N TYR A 113 10.57 -8.66 -2.06
CA TYR A 113 11.40 -9.31 -3.08
C TYR A 113 12.83 -8.75 -3.09
N GLN A 114 13.81 -9.65 -3.13
CA GLN A 114 15.25 -9.34 -3.15
C GLN A 114 15.64 -8.35 -4.27
N ARG A 115 14.97 -8.42 -5.42
CA ARG A 115 15.31 -7.60 -6.60
C ARG A 115 14.97 -6.12 -6.45
N ASN A 116 14.17 -5.74 -5.47
CA ASN A 116 13.77 -4.36 -5.19
C ASN A 116 14.76 -3.71 -4.21
N SER A 117 16.05 -3.73 -4.57
CA SER A 117 17.14 -3.37 -3.65
C SER A 117 17.05 -1.92 -3.16
N VAL A 118 16.67 -0.97 -4.02
CA VAL A 118 16.56 0.44 -3.63
C VAL A 118 15.41 0.66 -2.65
N THR A 119 14.24 0.09 -2.94
CA THR A 119 13.10 0.15 -2.02
C THR A 119 13.40 -0.55 -0.70
N ASN A 120 14.01 -1.74 -0.76
CA ASN A 120 14.37 -2.50 0.44
C ASN A 120 15.36 -1.72 1.34
N ASP A 121 16.34 -1.05 0.75
CA ASP A 121 17.29 -0.20 1.51
C ASP A 121 16.59 0.96 2.21
N VAL A 122 15.59 1.58 1.55
CA VAL A 122 14.78 2.64 2.16
C VAL A 122 13.95 2.09 3.31
N LEU A 123 13.24 0.98 3.09
CA LEU A 123 12.42 0.33 4.10
C LEU A 123 13.24 -0.07 5.34
N TYR A 124 14.42 -0.62 5.12
CA TYR A 124 15.34 -0.98 6.21
C TYR A 124 15.80 0.25 7.02
N LYS A 125 16.15 1.35 6.34
CA LYS A 125 16.52 2.63 7.01
C LYS A 125 15.37 3.25 7.80
N GLU A 126 14.13 2.96 7.40
CA GLU A 126 12.91 3.37 8.12
C GLU A 126 12.56 2.46 9.31
N GLY A 127 13.44 1.51 9.62
CA GLY A 127 13.34 0.65 10.80
C GLY A 127 12.46 -0.59 10.64
N LEU A 128 12.11 -0.96 9.39
CA LEU A 128 11.30 -2.14 9.14
C LEU A 128 12.13 -3.43 9.19
N ASP A 129 11.55 -4.50 9.72
CA ASP A 129 12.11 -5.86 9.70
C ASP A 129 11.75 -6.55 8.38
N LEU A 130 12.74 -6.78 7.53
CA LEU A 130 12.54 -7.29 6.18
C LEU A 130 12.79 -8.80 6.09
N ILE A 131 11.79 -9.54 5.69
CA ILE A 131 11.91 -10.94 5.25
C ILE A 131 12.17 -10.91 3.74
N VAL A 132 13.43 -10.98 3.36
CA VAL A 132 13.84 -10.89 1.94
C VAL A 132 13.68 -12.24 1.26
N VAL A 133 12.83 -12.31 0.24
CA VAL A 133 12.54 -13.54 -0.52
C VAL A 133 13.23 -13.49 -1.88
N PRO A 134 13.93 -14.57 -2.30
CA PRO A 134 14.43 -14.72 -3.65
C PRO A 134 13.29 -14.63 -4.66
N SER A 135 13.43 -13.80 -5.69
CA SER A 135 12.31 -13.44 -6.57
C SER A 135 12.49 -13.81 -8.03
N ALA A 136 13.62 -14.41 -8.41
CA ALA A 136 13.94 -14.68 -9.81
C ALA A 136 12.87 -15.54 -10.52
N GLU A 137 12.35 -16.56 -9.85
CA GLU A 137 11.32 -17.45 -10.39
C GLU A 137 9.90 -17.00 -9.99
N LEU A 138 9.70 -16.58 -8.74
CA LEU A 138 8.39 -16.16 -8.23
C LEU A 138 7.81 -15.00 -9.06
N SER A 139 8.62 -14.01 -9.42
CA SER A 139 8.17 -12.85 -10.18
C SER A 139 7.83 -13.13 -11.65
N ARG A 140 8.13 -14.31 -12.19
CA ARG A 140 7.80 -14.68 -13.58
C ARG A 140 6.29 -14.77 -13.80
N GLY A 141 5.53 -15.24 -12.82
CA GLY A 141 4.07 -15.31 -12.86
C GLY A 141 3.37 -13.96 -12.66
N ARG A 142 4.16 -12.90 -12.38
CA ARG A 142 3.71 -11.59 -11.91
C ARG A 142 3.00 -11.64 -10.56
N GLY A 143 3.14 -10.58 -9.82
CA GLY A 143 2.64 -10.44 -8.47
C GLY A 143 3.76 -10.42 -7.43
N GLY A 144 3.63 -9.51 -6.47
CA GLY A 144 4.53 -9.39 -5.33
C GLY A 144 4.19 -10.37 -4.22
N PRO A 145 4.89 -10.30 -3.09
CA PRO A 145 4.65 -11.18 -1.95
C PRO A 145 3.20 -11.17 -1.45
N ARG A 146 2.52 -10.01 -1.49
CA ARG A 146 1.13 -9.90 -1.09
C ARG A 146 0.19 -10.59 -2.09
N CYS A 147 0.38 -10.37 -3.38
CA CYS A 147 -0.42 -11.02 -4.41
C CYS A 147 -0.33 -12.54 -4.38
N MET A 148 0.81 -13.08 -3.96
CA MET A 148 1.07 -14.52 -3.89
C MET A 148 0.71 -15.15 -2.54
N SER A 149 0.10 -14.40 -1.65
CA SER A 149 -0.32 -14.85 -0.32
C SER A 149 -1.84 -14.94 -0.22
N MET A 150 -2.31 -15.90 0.57
CA MET A 150 -3.71 -16.05 0.96
C MET A 150 -3.77 -16.39 2.45
N PRO A 151 -4.04 -15.40 3.32
CA PRO A 151 -4.12 -15.65 4.76
C PRO A 151 -5.41 -16.43 5.07
N PHE A 152 -5.28 -17.55 5.77
CA PHE A 152 -6.41 -18.35 6.25
C PHE A 152 -6.91 -17.87 7.62
N GLU A 153 -5.99 -17.40 8.44
CA GLU A 153 -6.25 -16.95 9.80
C GLU A 153 -5.42 -15.69 10.07
N ARG A 154 -5.97 -14.78 10.83
CA ARG A 154 -5.29 -13.57 11.30
C ARG A 154 -5.60 -13.38 12.76
N GLU A 155 -4.60 -13.04 13.54
CA GLU A 155 -4.78 -12.61 14.92
C GLU A 155 -5.39 -11.20 14.97
N ASP A 156 -6.23 -10.95 15.95
CA ASP A 156 -6.69 -9.59 16.26
C ASP A 156 -5.51 -8.81 16.88
N ILE A 157 -5.26 -7.60 16.39
CA ILE A 157 -4.18 -6.73 16.84
C ILE A 157 -4.74 -5.62 17.73
#